data_59a6f9898b186f2f40713249b548d6f2
#
_entry.id   59a6f9898b186f2f40713249b548d6f2
#
_cell.length_a   1.000
_cell.length_b   1.000
_cell.length_c   1.000
_cell.angle_alpha   90.00
_cell.angle_beta   90.00
_cell.angle_gamma   90.00
#
_symmetry.space_group_name_H-M   'P 1'
#
loop_
_entity.id
_entity.type
_entity.pdbx_description
1 polymer ?
#
loop_
_entity_poly.entity_id
_entity_poly.type
_entity_poly.pdbx_seq_one_letter_code
_entity_poly.pdbx_strand_id
1 'polypeptide(L)'
;KNSGHYGLSGYYAEQAVKKNLITMIFTNAPPAVAPHGALKSLFGTNPICFGTPTNSKIPFILDTSISMINRGKIRVAAREGTKIPEGVALDKYGKPTTDPKKALEGVQLPIAGFRGSGLAWMVDILSGVFTGGNHAGRVKDPFENFTGPQNIGHLFITMKANLFSSDYNRRIKDNIKTVKKLPKIKGIKEIHYPGQNKFYRFKKNENKEIHISKKVEEDLENLKWVYQ
;
A
#
# COMPACT_ATOMS: atom_id res chain seq x y z
N LYS A 1 13.34 11.00 -6.06
CA LYS A 1 13.00 10.98 -7.49
C LYS A 1 13.93 10.07 -8.27
N ASN A 2 13.64 9.87 -9.55
CA ASN A 2 14.38 8.98 -10.46
C ASN A 2 14.38 7.51 -9.97
N SER A 3 13.30 7.10 -9.32
CA SER A 3 13.13 5.75 -8.76
C SER A 3 12.05 4.97 -9.51
N GLY A 4 11.99 3.69 -9.23
CA GLY A 4 10.93 2.78 -9.60
C GLY A 4 10.24 2.19 -8.37
N HIS A 5 9.65 1.01 -8.51
CA HIS A 5 9.04 0.30 -7.40
C HIS A 5 10.11 -0.15 -6.39
N TYR A 6 9.98 0.25 -5.12
CA TYR A 6 10.98 0.02 -4.07
C TYR A 6 10.58 -1.08 -3.06
N GLY A 7 9.56 -1.84 -3.37
CA GLY A 7 9.05 -2.92 -2.51
C GLY A 7 8.00 -2.44 -1.51
N LEU A 8 8.05 -2.98 -0.30
CA LEU A 8 7.07 -2.74 0.76
C LEU A 8 7.51 -1.55 1.63
N SER A 9 6.71 -0.50 1.74
CA SER A 9 7.00 0.67 2.60
C SER A 9 7.21 0.27 4.06
N GLY A 10 6.45 -0.71 4.52
CA GLY A 10 6.55 -1.26 5.88
C GLY A 10 7.91 -1.84 6.23
N TYR A 11 8.69 -2.31 5.25
CA TYR A 11 10.07 -2.76 5.47
C TYR A 11 10.97 -1.62 5.96
N TYR A 12 10.90 -0.47 5.29
CA TYR A 12 11.67 0.72 5.68
C TYR A 12 11.20 1.29 7.01
N ALA A 13 9.88 1.26 7.25
CA ALA A 13 9.32 1.67 8.53
C ALA A 13 9.85 0.79 9.67
N GLU A 14 9.96 -0.53 9.47
CA GLU A 14 10.52 -1.46 10.45
C GLU A 14 11.99 -1.14 10.75
N GLN A 15 12.80 -0.78 9.74
CA GLN A 15 14.20 -0.37 9.97
C GLN A 15 14.31 0.90 10.82
N ALA A 16 13.44 1.89 10.59
CA ALA A 16 13.38 3.10 11.40
C ALA A 16 12.97 2.81 12.85
N VAL A 17 11.92 2.00 13.02
CA VAL A 17 11.40 1.61 14.34
C VAL A 17 12.43 0.84 15.18
N LYS A 18 13.23 -0.04 14.58
CA LYS A 18 14.35 -0.74 15.26
C LYS A 18 15.39 0.24 15.84
N LYS A 19 15.49 1.44 15.28
CA LYS A 19 16.34 2.53 15.76
C LYS A 19 15.62 3.53 16.67
N ASN A 20 14.46 3.14 17.22
CA ASN A 20 13.60 3.99 18.07
C ASN A 20 13.15 5.30 17.39
N LEU A 21 12.84 5.22 16.10
CA LEU A 21 12.37 6.35 15.31
C LEU A 21 10.90 6.18 14.94
N ILE A 22 10.18 7.29 14.87
CA ILE A 22 8.89 7.39 14.19
C ILE A 22 9.17 7.75 12.73
N THR A 23 8.45 7.14 11.80
CA THR A 23 8.60 7.45 10.39
C THR A 23 7.27 7.53 9.66
N MET A 24 7.17 8.45 8.71
CA MET A 24 6.13 8.53 7.72
C MET A 24 6.76 8.39 6.34
N ILE A 25 6.18 7.56 5.48
CA ILE A 25 6.70 7.25 4.16
C ILE A 25 5.58 7.42 3.15
N PHE A 26 5.86 8.16 2.10
CA PHE A 26 4.94 8.45 1.01
C PHE A 26 5.60 8.09 -0.32
N THR A 27 4.82 7.51 -1.23
CA THR A 27 5.27 7.26 -2.60
C THR A 27 4.10 7.37 -3.56
N ASN A 28 4.32 7.95 -4.73
CA ASN A 28 3.34 7.91 -5.79
C ASN A 28 3.52 6.66 -6.67
N ALA A 29 2.57 6.43 -7.56
CA ALA A 29 2.52 5.24 -8.40
C ALA A 29 1.86 5.57 -9.75
N PRO A 30 1.94 4.67 -10.74
CA PRO A 30 1.23 4.84 -12.01
C PRO A 30 -0.27 5.04 -11.84
N PRO A 31 -0.93 5.79 -12.75
CA PRO A 31 -2.36 6.07 -12.68
C PRO A 31 -3.22 4.81 -12.54
N ALA A 32 -4.06 4.78 -11.52
CA ALA A 32 -4.97 3.69 -11.24
C ALA A 32 -6.27 4.17 -10.57
N VAL A 33 -6.17 5.24 -9.76
CA VAL A 33 -7.26 5.78 -8.95
C VAL A 33 -7.76 7.08 -9.58
N ALA A 34 -9.07 7.17 -9.76
CA ALA A 34 -9.69 8.40 -10.19
C ALA A 34 -9.82 9.38 -9.01
N PRO A 35 -9.54 10.67 -9.19
CA PRO A 35 -10.02 11.70 -8.28
C PRO A 35 -11.53 11.58 -8.07
N HIS A 36 -12.02 11.92 -6.89
CA HIS A 36 -13.46 11.85 -6.61
C HIS A 36 -14.25 12.70 -7.62
N GLY A 37 -15.23 12.08 -8.26
CA GLY A 37 -16.02 12.69 -9.33
C GLY A 37 -15.40 12.59 -10.73
N ALA A 38 -14.18 12.10 -10.88
CA ALA A 38 -13.56 11.91 -12.20
C ALA A 38 -13.83 10.51 -12.76
N LEU A 39 -13.93 10.41 -14.09
CA LEU A 39 -14.08 9.15 -14.83
C LEU A 39 -12.73 8.57 -15.31
N LYS A 40 -11.64 9.31 -15.16
CA LYS A 40 -10.32 8.91 -15.59
C LYS A 40 -9.36 8.81 -14.40
N SER A 41 -8.55 7.76 -14.38
CA SER A 41 -7.49 7.62 -13.37
C SER A 41 -6.43 8.72 -13.55
N LEU A 42 -5.98 9.27 -12.45
CA LEU A 42 -4.92 10.28 -12.39
C LEU A 42 -3.88 9.92 -11.36
N PHE A 43 -4.32 9.56 -10.15
CA PHE A 43 -3.41 9.17 -9.08
C PHE A 43 -3.11 7.67 -9.14
N GLY A 44 -1.95 7.29 -8.64
CA GLY A 44 -1.65 5.91 -8.35
C GLY A 44 -2.37 5.44 -7.07
N THR A 45 -2.03 4.25 -6.62
CA THR A 45 -2.49 3.73 -5.32
C THR A 45 -1.89 4.50 -4.15
N ASN A 46 -0.88 5.32 -4.40
CA ASN A 46 -0.27 6.35 -3.56
C ASN A 46 -0.21 5.97 -2.07
N PRO A 47 0.57 4.92 -1.70
CA PRO A 47 0.55 4.40 -0.35
C PRO A 47 1.10 5.39 0.67
N ILE A 48 0.55 5.30 1.88
CA ILE A 48 1.03 5.95 3.08
C ILE A 48 1.50 4.86 4.04
N CYS A 49 2.71 5.02 4.58
CA CYS A 49 3.17 4.18 5.67
C CYS A 49 3.52 5.04 6.88
N PHE A 50 3.09 4.58 8.05
CA PHE A 50 3.45 5.14 9.33
C PHE A 50 4.00 4.04 10.22
N GLY A 51 5.20 4.25 10.78
CA GLY A 51 5.84 3.33 11.70
C GLY A 51 6.24 4.01 12.99
N THR A 52 6.02 3.31 14.12
CA THR A 52 6.48 3.81 15.42
C THR A 52 6.82 2.65 16.37
N PRO A 53 7.85 2.81 17.24
CA PRO A 53 8.16 1.82 18.28
C PRO A 53 7.02 1.76 19.32
N THR A 54 6.76 0.55 19.83
CA THR A 54 5.71 0.28 20.83
C THR A 54 6.27 -0.15 22.18
N ASN A 55 7.61 -0.17 22.31
CA ASN A 55 8.29 -0.79 23.42
C ASN A 55 7.90 -2.26 23.66
N SER A 56 7.58 -2.97 22.56
CA SER A 56 7.29 -4.40 22.52
C SER A 56 7.94 -5.02 21.29
N LYS A 57 7.87 -6.37 21.19
CA LYS A 57 8.39 -7.10 20.00
C LYS A 57 7.66 -6.75 18.70
N ILE A 58 6.42 -6.25 18.79
CA ILE A 58 5.59 -5.97 17.61
C ILE A 58 5.48 -4.45 17.45
N PRO A 59 6.11 -3.84 16.44
CA PRO A 59 5.98 -2.41 16.17
C PRO A 59 4.58 -2.06 15.67
N PHE A 60 4.18 -0.81 15.83
CA PHE A 60 3.02 -0.27 15.14
C PHE A 60 3.45 0.12 13.72
N ILE A 61 2.93 -0.56 12.70
CA ILE A 61 3.21 -0.26 11.30
C ILE A 61 1.89 -0.27 10.53
N LEU A 62 1.42 0.91 10.17
CA LEU A 62 0.35 1.11 9.21
C LEU A 62 0.99 1.28 7.83
N ASP A 63 0.76 0.36 6.92
CA ASP A 63 1.21 0.42 5.53
C ASP A 63 0.01 0.09 4.64
N THR A 64 -0.53 1.11 3.99
CA THR A 64 -1.79 1.01 3.26
C THR A 64 -1.77 1.85 1.99
N SER A 65 -2.43 1.35 0.94
CA SER A 65 -2.73 2.13 -0.25
C SER A 65 -3.94 3.05 0.01
N ILE A 66 -4.07 4.10 -0.79
CA ILE A 66 -5.25 4.98 -0.78
C ILE A 66 -6.37 4.43 -1.67
N SER A 67 -6.13 3.38 -2.44
CA SER A 67 -7.16 2.70 -3.25
C SER A 67 -7.94 1.68 -2.43
N MET A 68 -9.22 1.49 -2.77
CA MET A 68 -10.06 0.43 -2.18
C MET A 68 -9.53 -0.98 -2.46
N ILE A 69 -8.82 -1.16 -3.58
CA ILE A 69 -8.21 -2.43 -3.99
C ILE A 69 -6.87 -2.16 -4.68
N ASN A 70 -5.90 -3.04 -4.53
CA ASN A 70 -4.62 -2.94 -5.24
C ASN A 70 -4.77 -3.42 -6.70
N ARG A 71 -4.15 -2.71 -7.67
CA ARG A 71 -4.18 -3.08 -9.10
C ARG A 71 -3.67 -4.51 -9.34
N GLY A 72 -2.65 -4.95 -8.58
CA GLY A 72 -2.17 -6.32 -8.63
C GLY A 72 -3.22 -7.37 -8.29
N LYS A 73 -4.08 -7.11 -7.29
CA LYS A 73 -5.20 -8.01 -6.95
C LYS A 73 -6.23 -8.09 -8.08
N ILE A 74 -6.50 -6.98 -8.77
CA ILE A 74 -7.41 -6.98 -9.93
C ILE A 74 -6.79 -7.79 -11.08
N ARG A 75 -5.49 -7.64 -11.35
CA ARG A 75 -4.78 -8.44 -12.38
C ARG A 75 -4.80 -9.94 -12.06
N VAL A 76 -4.58 -10.30 -10.80
CA VAL A 76 -4.68 -11.70 -10.34
C VAL A 76 -6.10 -12.23 -10.55
N ALA A 77 -7.13 -11.50 -10.11
CA ALA A 77 -8.53 -11.89 -10.31
C ALA A 77 -8.88 -12.05 -11.80
N ALA A 78 -8.38 -11.15 -12.67
CA ALA A 78 -8.59 -11.24 -14.12
C ALA A 78 -7.94 -12.50 -14.74
N ARG A 79 -6.75 -12.87 -14.26
CA ARG A 79 -6.03 -14.08 -14.70
C ARG A 79 -6.71 -15.36 -14.22
N GLU A 80 -7.22 -15.33 -12.98
CA GLU A 80 -7.87 -16.49 -12.35
C GLU A 80 -9.38 -16.59 -12.68
N GLY A 81 -9.94 -15.63 -13.43
CA GLY A 81 -11.36 -15.62 -13.77
C GLY A 81 -12.28 -15.37 -12.57
N THR A 82 -11.78 -14.81 -11.48
CA THR A 82 -12.54 -14.53 -10.25
C THR A 82 -13.05 -13.09 -10.23
N LYS A 83 -14.12 -12.83 -9.45
CA LYS A 83 -14.66 -11.47 -9.27
C LYS A 83 -13.88 -10.68 -8.25
N ILE A 84 -13.86 -9.37 -8.40
CA ILE A 84 -13.42 -8.42 -7.39
C ILE A 84 -14.61 -7.99 -6.50
N PRO A 85 -14.37 -7.47 -5.27
CA PRO A 85 -15.44 -6.97 -4.40
C PRO A 85 -16.24 -5.83 -5.04
N GLU A 86 -17.47 -5.66 -4.61
CA GLU A 86 -18.29 -4.50 -4.98
C GLU A 86 -17.72 -3.20 -4.38
N GLY A 87 -18.00 -2.06 -5.03
CA GLY A 87 -17.65 -0.73 -4.53
C GLY A 87 -16.16 -0.39 -4.58
N VAL A 88 -15.33 -1.18 -5.27
CA VAL A 88 -13.87 -0.94 -5.34
C VAL A 88 -13.41 -0.35 -6.67
N ALA A 89 -14.21 -0.47 -7.73
CA ALA A 89 -13.87 -0.01 -9.07
C ALA A 89 -15.11 0.36 -9.89
N LEU A 90 -14.89 1.21 -10.91
CA LEU A 90 -15.84 1.51 -11.97
C LEU A 90 -15.30 0.98 -13.30
N ASP A 91 -16.18 0.64 -14.24
CA ASP A 91 -15.81 0.38 -15.60
C ASP A 91 -15.49 1.68 -16.37
N LYS A 92 -15.12 1.58 -17.65
CA LYS A 92 -14.79 2.73 -18.50
C LYS A 92 -15.95 3.71 -18.74
N TYR A 93 -17.18 3.29 -18.42
CA TYR A 93 -18.39 4.13 -18.52
C TYR A 93 -18.80 4.73 -17.15
N GLY A 94 -18.03 4.50 -16.10
CA GLY A 94 -18.33 5.00 -14.75
C GLY A 94 -19.34 4.18 -13.97
N LYS A 95 -19.68 2.97 -14.43
CA LYS A 95 -20.61 2.07 -13.73
C LYS A 95 -19.82 1.17 -12.75
N PRO A 96 -20.35 0.94 -11.53
CA PRO A 96 -19.76 -0.02 -10.59
C PRO A 96 -19.59 -1.40 -11.24
N THR A 97 -18.45 -2.03 -11.02
CA THR A 97 -18.17 -3.34 -11.60
C THR A 97 -17.46 -4.27 -10.62
N THR A 98 -17.81 -5.56 -10.69
CA THR A 98 -17.10 -6.66 -10.03
C THR A 98 -16.30 -7.50 -11.04
N ASP A 99 -16.37 -7.16 -12.33
CA ASP A 99 -15.60 -7.79 -13.40
C ASP A 99 -14.18 -7.19 -13.41
N PRO A 100 -13.12 -7.98 -13.14
CA PRO A 100 -11.76 -7.47 -13.07
C PRO A 100 -11.24 -6.94 -14.42
N LYS A 101 -11.68 -7.48 -15.56
CA LYS A 101 -11.27 -7.00 -16.88
C LYS A 101 -11.84 -5.59 -17.12
N LYS A 102 -13.14 -5.38 -16.86
CA LYS A 102 -13.77 -4.06 -16.94
C LYS A 102 -13.16 -3.06 -15.97
N ALA A 103 -12.77 -3.51 -14.76
CA ALA A 103 -12.11 -2.67 -13.77
C ALA A 103 -10.69 -2.24 -14.20
N LEU A 104 -9.96 -3.06 -14.95
CA LEU A 104 -8.65 -2.72 -15.53
C LEU A 104 -8.76 -1.69 -16.65
N GLU A 105 -9.85 -1.72 -17.43
CA GLU A 105 -10.16 -0.70 -18.46
C GLU A 105 -10.72 0.59 -17.87
N GLY A 106 -11.25 0.54 -16.65
CA GLY A 106 -11.84 1.65 -15.93
C GLY A 106 -10.94 2.24 -14.86
N VAL A 107 -11.51 2.51 -13.69
CA VAL A 107 -10.80 3.19 -12.60
C VAL A 107 -11.03 2.51 -11.25
N GLN A 108 -10.01 2.51 -10.41
CA GLN A 108 -10.13 2.16 -9.00
C GLN A 108 -10.71 3.33 -8.20
N LEU A 109 -11.47 3.01 -7.17
CA LEU A 109 -12.01 4.02 -6.26
C LEU A 109 -11.04 4.28 -5.09
N PRO A 110 -10.92 5.55 -4.65
CA PRO A 110 -10.18 5.88 -3.44
C PRO A 110 -10.96 5.41 -2.20
N ILE A 111 -10.24 5.06 -1.13
CA ILE A 111 -10.86 4.81 0.18
C ILE A 111 -11.65 6.05 0.63
N ALA A 112 -12.79 5.86 1.32
CA ALA A 112 -13.58 6.96 1.86
C ALA A 112 -13.91 8.09 0.85
N GLY A 113 -14.03 7.80 -0.44
CA GLY A 113 -14.47 8.73 -1.47
C GLY A 113 -13.61 10.00 -1.57
N PHE A 114 -14.24 11.18 -1.39
CA PHE A 114 -13.56 12.48 -1.46
C PHE A 114 -12.36 12.59 -0.51
N ARG A 115 -12.46 12.07 0.72
CA ARG A 115 -11.36 12.13 1.71
C ARG A 115 -10.13 11.36 1.25
N GLY A 116 -10.31 10.15 0.73
CA GLY A 116 -9.23 9.35 0.17
C GLY A 116 -8.65 9.96 -1.10
N SER A 117 -9.47 10.57 -1.93
CA SER A 117 -9.01 11.35 -3.08
C SER A 117 -8.10 12.51 -2.66
N GLY A 118 -8.45 13.23 -1.60
CA GLY A 118 -7.59 14.27 -1.01
C GLY A 118 -6.25 13.71 -0.49
N LEU A 119 -6.28 12.55 0.17
CA LEU A 119 -5.06 11.88 0.62
C LEU A 119 -4.19 11.43 -0.56
N ALA A 120 -4.78 10.87 -1.63
CA ALA A 120 -4.03 10.47 -2.82
C ALA A 120 -3.35 11.68 -3.48
N TRP A 121 -4.03 12.82 -3.52
CA TRP A 121 -3.48 14.07 -4.04
C TRP A 121 -2.34 14.59 -3.16
N MET A 122 -2.51 14.61 -1.84
CA MET A 122 -1.45 14.97 -0.90
C MET A 122 -0.19 14.11 -1.11
N VAL A 123 -0.35 12.80 -1.27
CA VAL A 123 0.79 11.91 -1.54
C VAL A 123 1.45 12.23 -2.88
N ASP A 124 0.67 12.52 -3.94
CA ASP A 124 1.22 12.91 -5.25
C ASP A 124 2.01 14.23 -5.16
N ILE A 125 1.54 15.20 -4.35
CA ILE A 125 2.29 16.44 -4.08
C ILE A 125 3.59 16.12 -3.34
N LEU A 126 3.54 15.38 -2.25
CA LEU A 126 4.71 15.10 -1.41
C LEU A 126 5.75 14.24 -2.12
N SER A 127 5.31 13.22 -2.85
CA SER A 127 6.21 12.26 -3.49
C SER A 127 6.59 12.66 -4.92
N GLY A 128 5.73 13.34 -5.66
CA GLY A 128 5.97 13.77 -7.02
C GLY A 128 6.43 15.21 -7.10
N VAL A 129 5.55 16.18 -6.82
CA VAL A 129 5.84 17.61 -6.99
C VAL A 129 7.00 18.05 -6.11
N PHE A 130 6.92 17.81 -4.81
CA PHE A 130 7.92 18.26 -3.83
C PHE A 130 9.30 17.62 -4.04
N THR A 131 9.35 16.34 -4.41
CA THR A 131 10.62 15.62 -4.66
C THR A 131 11.19 15.88 -6.05
N GLY A 132 10.42 16.49 -6.96
CA GLY A 132 10.78 16.66 -8.38
C GLY A 132 10.68 15.36 -9.18
N GLY A 133 9.90 14.38 -8.71
CA GLY A 133 9.52 13.19 -9.46
C GLY A 133 8.34 13.42 -10.40
N ASN A 134 7.96 12.41 -11.15
CA ASN A 134 6.74 12.46 -11.97
C ASN A 134 5.50 12.57 -11.04
N HIS A 135 4.49 13.31 -11.49
CA HIS A 135 3.25 13.61 -10.75
C HIS A 135 2.08 13.75 -11.72
N ALA A 136 0.87 13.88 -11.21
CA ALA A 136 -0.34 14.14 -11.97
C ALA A 136 -0.48 13.21 -13.20
N GLY A 137 -0.36 11.91 -12.95
CA GLY A 137 -0.58 10.87 -13.96
C GLY A 137 0.63 10.61 -14.90
N ARG A 138 1.78 11.27 -14.69
CA ARG A 138 2.97 11.09 -15.55
C ARG A 138 3.87 9.94 -15.15
N VAL A 139 3.64 9.29 -14.01
CA VAL A 139 4.36 8.06 -13.62
C VAL A 139 3.99 6.96 -14.60
N LYS A 140 4.97 6.38 -15.29
CA LYS A 140 4.74 5.36 -16.33
C LYS A 140 4.40 4.01 -15.69
N ASP A 141 3.44 3.29 -16.29
CA ASP A 141 3.13 1.92 -15.88
C ASP A 141 4.25 0.99 -16.38
N PRO A 142 4.90 0.21 -15.49
CA PRO A 142 6.02 -0.65 -15.86
C PRO A 142 5.61 -1.88 -16.70
N PHE A 143 4.31 -2.11 -16.89
CA PHE A 143 3.79 -3.23 -17.69
C PHE A 143 3.23 -2.79 -19.05
N GLU A 144 2.94 -1.49 -19.21
CA GLU A 144 2.25 -0.96 -20.39
C GLU A 144 3.04 0.15 -21.10
N ASN A 145 4.00 0.80 -20.43
CA ASN A 145 4.73 1.94 -20.98
C ASN A 145 6.24 1.87 -20.71
N PHE A 146 6.97 1.44 -21.70
CA PHE A 146 8.43 1.25 -21.68
C PHE A 146 9.20 2.43 -22.34
N THR A 147 8.56 3.56 -22.61
CA THR A 147 9.20 4.69 -23.33
C THR A 147 10.20 5.48 -22.49
N GLY A 148 10.55 5.04 -21.30
CA GLY A 148 11.54 5.64 -20.40
C GLY A 148 11.27 5.37 -18.94
N PRO A 149 12.04 5.96 -18.01
CA PRO A 149 11.97 5.70 -16.58
C PRO A 149 10.63 6.13 -16.00
N GLN A 150 10.19 5.44 -14.93
CA GLN A 150 8.98 5.79 -14.17
C GLN A 150 9.12 7.14 -13.47
N ASN A 151 10.32 7.46 -13.00
CA ASN A 151 10.65 8.62 -12.18
C ASN A 151 9.68 8.78 -10.97
N ILE A 152 9.45 7.68 -10.25
CA ILE A 152 8.70 7.68 -9.01
C ILE A 152 9.46 8.51 -7.96
N GLY A 153 8.73 9.28 -7.17
CA GLY A 153 9.27 9.97 -6.00
C GLY A 153 8.88 9.25 -4.70
N HIS A 154 9.78 9.32 -3.72
CA HIS A 154 9.55 8.83 -2.36
C HIS A 154 9.93 9.91 -1.37
N LEU A 155 9.12 10.10 -0.33
CA LEU A 155 9.41 10.99 0.78
C LEU A 155 9.42 10.20 2.08
N PHE A 156 10.51 10.34 2.84
CA PHE A 156 10.68 9.77 4.17
C PHE A 156 10.81 10.90 5.17
N ILE A 157 9.90 10.96 6.15
CA ILE A 157 9.97 11.89 7.28
C ILE A 157 10.21 11.04 8.51
N THR A 158 11.36 11.24 9.17
CA THR A 158 11.77 10.40 10.29
C THR A 158 12.26 11.24 11.44
N MET A 159 11.82 10.91 12.66
CA MET A 159 12.17 11.66 13.88
C MET A 159 12.35 10.73 15.07
N LYS A 160 13.08 11.18 16.10
CA LYS A 160 13.23 10.44 17.36
C LYS A 160 11.85 10.29 18.03
N ALA A 161 11.52 9.09 18.51
CA ALA A 161 10.22 8.84 19.15
C ALA A 161 10.04 9.67 20.43
N ASN A 162 11.12 9.96 21.12
CA ASN A 162 11.12 10.75 22.33
C ASN A 162 11.44 12.25 22.11
N LEU A 163 11.31 12.75 20.88
CA LEU A 163 11.69 14.14 20.54
C LEU A 163 10.95 15.19 21.38
N PHE A 164 9.66 14.98 21.64
CA PHE A 164 8.81 15.89 22.39
C PHE A 164 8.42 15.38 23.79
N SER A 165 8.61 14.09 24.08
CA SER A 165 8.18 13.48 25.33
C SER A 165 9.16 12.38 25.74
N SER A 166 9.86 12.59 26.85
CA SER A 166 10.82 11.61 27.39
C SER A 166 10.15 10.29 27.80
N ASP A 167 8.85 10.31 28.11
CA ASP A 167 8.07 9.16 28.53
C ASP A 167 7.26 8.51 27.36
N TYR A 168 7.65 8.77 26.13
CA TYR A 168 6.99 8.25 24.92
C TYR A 168 6.66 6.75 25.02
N ASN A 169 7.62 5.94 25.44
CA ASN A 169 7.46 4.48 25.54
C ASN A 169 6.34 4.06 26.51
N ARG A 170 6.18 4.78 27.61
CA ARG A 170 5.08 4.55 28.55
C ARG A 170 3.75 4.93 27.91
N ARG A 171 3.69 6.08 27.26
CA ARG A 171 2.47 6.64 26.64
C ARG A 171 1.96 5.78 25.48
N ILE A 172 2.82 5.33 24.59
CA ILE A 172 2.41 4.47 23.46
C ILE A 172 1.91 3.10 23.95
N LYS A 173 2.55 2.53 24.98
CA LYS A 173 2.10 1.29 25.62
C LYS A 173 0.71 1.46 26.24
N ASP A 174 0.48 2.56 26.95
CA ASP A 174 -0.82 2.87 27.54
C ASP A 174 -1.90 3.08 26.48
N ASN A 175 -1.60 3.84 25.42
CA ASN A 175 -2.49 4.05 24.28
C ASN A 175 -2.95 2.72 23.67
N ILE A 176 -2.01 1.83 23.32
CA ILE A 176 -2.32 0.50 22.75
C ILE A 176 -3.15 -0.32 23.73
N LYS A 177 -2.79 -0.33 25.01
CA LYS A 177 -3.52 -1.07 26.04
C LYS A 177 -4.96 -0.57 26.18
N THR A 178 -5.17 0.74 26.15
CA THR A 178 -6.49 1.35 26.24
C THR A 178 -7.37 0.92 25.07
N VAL A 179 -6.88 1.02 23.84
CA VAL A 179 -7.62 0.58 22.64
C VAL A 179 -7.95 -0.91 22.71
N LYS A 180 -7.00 -1.76 23.10
CA LYS A 180 -7.21 -3.22 23.18
C LYS A 180 -8.18 -3.66 24.27
N LYS A 181 -8.42 -2.83 25.28
CA LYS A 181 -9.39 -3.10 26.36
C LYS A 181 -10.83 -2.72 26.02
N LEU A 182 -11.06 -2.01 24.92
CA LEU A 182 -12.42 -1.59 24.55
C LEU A 182 -13.35 -2.81 24.39
N PRO A 183 -14.65 -2.65 24.66
CA PRO A 183 -15.65 -3.66 24.36
C PRO A 183 -15.57 -4.08 22.89
N LYS A 184 -15.69 -5.37 22.64
CA LYS A 184 -15.57 -5.93 21.29
C LYS A 184 -16.96 -6.20 20.70
N ILE A 185 -17.13 -5.96 19.43
CA ILE A 185 -18.33 -6.40 18.72
C ILE A 185 -18.40 -7.93 18.69
N LYS A 186 -19.62 -8.48 18.61
CA LYS A 186 -19.83 -9.94 18.59
C LYS A 186 -19.00 -10.61 17.50
N GLY A 187 -18.31 -11.67 17.85
CA GLY A 187 -17.44 -12.43 16.93
C GLY A 187 -15.99 -11.97 16.86
N ILE A 188 -15.63 -10.80 17.40
CA ILE A 188 -14.25 -10.32 17.45
C ILE A 188 -13.57 -10.82 18.73
N LYS A 189 -12.52 -11.60 18.57
CA LYS A 189 -11.73 -12.15 19.70
C LYS A 189 -10.75 -11.12 20.28
N GLU A 190 -10.10 -10.35 19.44
CA GLU A 190 -9.07 -9.38 19.83
C GLU A 190 -9.11 -8.15 18.91
N ILE A 191 -8.88 -6.96 19.50
CA ILE A 191 -8.64 -5.71 18.77
C ILE A 191 -7.15 -5.65 18.45
N HIS A 192 -6.81 -5.66 17.16
CA HIS A 192 -5.44 -5.57 16.69
C HIS A 192 -5.08 -4.13 16.29
N TYR A 193 -3.87 -3.73 16.62
CA TYR A 193 -3.30 -2.51 16.05
C TYR A 193 -2.54 -2.81 14.74
N PRO A 194 -2.36 -1.81 13.86
CA PRO A 194 -1.63 -1.97 12.61
C PRO A 194 -0.24 -2.59 12.78
N GLY A 195 0.07 -3.60 11.95
CA GLY A 195 1.31 -4.38 12.03
C GLY A 195 1.16 -5.70 12.78
N GLN A 196 0.27 -5.80 13.78
CA GLN A 196 0.15 -6.99 14.64
C GLN A 196 -0.22 -8.25 13.87
N ASN A 197 -1.20 -8.18 12.98
CA ASN A 197 -1.61 -9.34 12.17
C ASN A 197 -0.53 -9.76 11.17
N LYS A 198 0.21 -8.79 10.58
CA LYS A 198 1.33 -9.09 9.68
C LYS A 198 2.44 -9.82 10.42
N PHE A 199 2.76 -9.39 11.64
CA PHE A 199 3.75 -10.05 12.49
C PHE A 199 3.36 -11.50 12.80
N TYR A 200 2.12 -11.76 13.21
CA TYR A 200 1.66 -13.12 13.50
C TYR A 200 1.67 -14.02 12.26
N ARG A 201 1.27 -13.49 11.09
CA ARG A 201 1.35 -14.23 9.83
C ARG A 201 2.80 -14.54 9.45
N PHE A 202 3.70 -13.58 9.61
CA PHE A 202 5.13 -13.78 9.38
C PHE A 202 5.65 -14.92 10.26
N LYS A 203 5.44 -14.85 11.57
CA LYS A 203 5.88 -15.89 12.50
C LYS A 203 5.27 -17.27 12.20
N LYS A 204 4.02 -17.32 11.78
CA LYS A 204 3.37 -18.57 11.38
C LYS A 204 3.96 -19.20 10.12
N ASN A 205 4.53 -18.38 9.24
CA ASN A 205 5.00 -18.79 7.91
C ASN A 205 6.53 -18.70 7.75
N GLU A 206 7.27 -18.29 8.76
CA GLU A 206 8.71 -18.03 8.73
C GLU A 206 9.54 -19.23 8.19
N ASN A 207 9.08 -20.45 8.48
CA ASN A 207 9.75 -21.69 8.05
C ASN A 207 8.90 -22.54 7.10
N LYS A 208 7.91 -21.94 6.41
CA LYS A 208 7.07 -22.65 5.46
C LYS A 208 7.53 -22.39 4.04
N GLU A 209 7.37 -23.37 3.21
CA GLU A 209 7.52 -23.24 1.76
C GLU A 209 6.53 -22.23 1.19
N ILE A 210 6.98 -21.48 0.19
CA ILE A 210 6.12 -20.55 -0.56
C ILE A 210 5.48 -21.32 -1.70
N HIS A 211 4.16 -21.42 -1.65
CA HIS A 211 3.42 -22.01 -2.75
C HIS A 211 3.38 -21.07 -3.95
N ILE A 212 3.92 -21.52 -5.07
CA ILE A 212 3.88 -20.82 -6.36
C ILE A 212 2.80 -21.48 -7.21
N SER A 213 1.93 -20.70 -7.84
CA SER A 213 0.91 -21.25 -8.74
C SER A 213 1.54 -21.86 -10.00
N LYS A 214 0.95 -22.92 -10.54
CA LYS A 214 1.43 -23.59 -11.78
C LYS A 214 1.70 -22.58 -12.90
N LYS A 215 0.84 -21.58 -13.07
CA LYS A 215 1.02 -20.56 -14.11
C LYS A 215 2.29 -19.73 -13.90
N VAL A 216 2.64 -19.39 -12.66
CA VAL A 216 3.90 -18.68 -12.36
C VAL A 216 5.10 -19.59 -12.57
N GLU A 217 4.98 -20.87 -12.25
CA GLU A 217 6.00 -21.88 -12.52
C GLU A 217 6.30 -22.00 -14.03
N GLU A 218 5.25 -22.14 -14.85
CA GLU A 218 5.34 -22.16 -16.32
C GLU A 218 5.98 -20.87 -16.88
N ASP A 219 5.57 -19.69 -16.36
CA ASP A 219 6.13 -18.41 -16.78
C ASP A 219 7.63 -18.31 -16.42
N LEU A 220 8.04 -18.80 -15.27
CA LEU A 220 9.46 -18.86 -14.85
C LEU A 220 10.28 -19.84 -15.69
N GLU A 221 9.74 -21.02 -16.00
CA GLU A 221 10.39 -21.98 -16.87
C GLU A 221 10.61 -21.39 -18.28
N ASN A 222 9.61 -20.71 -18.84
CA ASN A 222 9.73 -20.04 -20.14
C ASN A 222 10.82 -18.96 -20.14
N LEU A 223 11.04 -18.25 -19.03
CA LEU A 223 12.11 -17.24 -18.93
C LEU A 223 13.51 -17.85 -18.97
N LYS A 224 13.72 -19.06 -18.48
CA LYS A 224 15.03 -19.73 -18.54
C LYS A 224 15.54 -19.91 -19.97
N TRP A 225 14.64 -20.10 -20.95
CA TRP A 225 15.00 -20.29 -22.36
C TRP A 225 15.33 -18.98 -23.09
N VAL A 226 15.02 -17.82 -22.53
CA VAL A 226 15.30 -16.51 -23.13
C VAL A 226 16.74 -16.04 -22.83
N TYR A 227 17.38 -16.59 -21.80
CA TYR A 227 18.69 -16.17 -21.30
C TYR A 227 19.78 -17.27 -21.48
N GLN A 228 19.49 -18.34 -22.21
CA GLN A 228 20.46 -19.31 -22.72
C GLN A 228 20.79 -19.03 -24.18
#